data_d497a7cc5778f41ced36ff4e02233222
#
_entry.id   d497a7cc5778f41ced36ff4e02233222
#
_cell.length_a   1.000
_cell.length_b   1.000
_cell.length_c   1.000
_cell.angle_alpha   90.00
_cell.angle_beta   90.00
_cell.angle_gamma   90.00
#
_symmetry.space_group_name_H-M   'P 1'
#
loop_
_entity.id
_entity.type
_entity.pdbx_description
1 polymer ?
#
loop_
_entity_poly.entity_id
_entity_poly.type
_entity_poly.pdbx_seq_one_letter_code
_entity_poly.pdbx_strand_id
1 'polypeptide(L)'
;ENYYFDTSKPNAACKIGVQLTELLLKTDRPLDDVIIICIGTDRSTGDSLGPIVGYKLSKALRKSGKKQQKNGITVYGTLSSPVHATNLESILSEIYFRHSKPFCIAVDASLGTQGHIGYVTVGTGPLKPGLGVNKQLPDVGDLHITGIVNLSGTNDPMLLQTTRLNVVMELADIIVTGLLYCLDPIHSVQKPHISFFNPIKLSHYFTDRQTE
;
A
#
# COMPACT_ATOMS: atom_id res chain seq x y z
N GLU A 1 -12.22 -0.62 -11.56
CA GLU A 1 -12.58 -1.93 -10.98
C GLU A 1 -11.98 -2.04 -9.60
N ASN A 2 -12.76 -2.51 -8.58
CA ASN A 2 -12.29 -2.66 -7.22
C ASN A 2 -12.50 -4.11 -6.73
N TYR A 3 -11.48 -4.66 -6.08
CA TYR A 3 -11.46 -5.98 -5.47
C TYR A 3 -11.39 -5.84 -3.95
N TYR A 4 -12.20 -6.62 -3.22
CA TYR A 4 -12.34 -6.56 -1.77
C TYR A 4 -11.78 -7.82 -1.11
N PHE A 5 -10.96 -7.67 -0.09
CA PHE A 5 -10.29 -8.75 0.62
C PHE A 5 -10.60 -8.66 2.11
N ASP A 6 -11.30 -9.67 2.63
CA ASP A 6 -11.51 -9.85 4.07
C ASP A 6 -10.21 -10.31 4.73
N THR A 7 -9.61 -9.45 5.54
CA THR A 7 -8.31 -9.73 6.16
C THR A 7 -8.37 -10.75 7.30
N SER A 8 -9.56 -11.08 7.80
CA SER A 8 -9.77 -12.17 8.76
C SER A 8 -9.61 -13.55 8.13
N LYS A 9 -9.63 -13.64 6.81
CA LYS A 9 -9.52 -14.92 6.10
C LYS A 9 -8.06 -15.33 5.90
N PRO A 10 -7.75 -16.62 5.95
CA PRO A 10 -6.41 -17.12 5.70
C PRO A 10 -5.94 -16.73 4.31
N ASN A 11 -4.65 -16.45 4.19
CA ASN A 11 -3.98 -16.07 2.93
C ASN A 11 -4.46 -14.75 2.30
N ALA A 12 -5.12 -13.85 3.06
CA ALA A 12 -5.57 -12.55 2.54
C ALA A 12 -4.42 -11.75 1.91
N ALA A 13 -3.28 -11.66 2.57
CA ALA A 13 -2.09 -10.97 2.05
C ALA A 13 -1.59 -11.58 0.72
N CYS A 14 -1.58 -12.91 0.61
CA CYS A 14 -1.19 -13.60 -0.63
C CYS A 14 -2.18 -13.28 -1.77
N LYS A 15 -3.48 -13.31 -1.49
CA LYS A 15 -4.53 -12.96 -2.47
C LYS A 15 -4.40 -11.53 -2.95
N ILE A 16 -4.11 -10.58 -2.05
CA ILE A 16 -3.84 -9.18 -2.38
C ILE A 16 -2.61 -9.10 -3.29
N GLY A 17 -1.52 -9.79 -2.94
CA GLY A 17 -0.31 -9.81 -3.74
C GLY A 17 -0.51 -10.39 -5.14
N VAL A 18 -1.26 -11.49 -5.26
CA VAL A 18 -1.63 -12.08 -6.56
C VAL A 18 -2.45 -11.09 -7.39
N GLN A 19 -3.47 -10.45 -6.79
CA GLN A 19 -4.30 -9.47 -7.49
C GLN A 19 -3.49 -8.27 -7.97
N LEU A 20 -2.59 -7.74 -7.13
CA LEU A 20 -1.69 -6.67 -7.52
C LEU A 20 -0.79 -7.09 -8.68
N THR A 21 -0.23 -8.31 -8.62
CA THR A 21 0.61 -8.86 -9.71
C THR A 21 -0.17 -8.96 -11.01
N GLU A 22 -1.40 -9.48 -10.98
CA GLU A 22 -2.27 -9.56 -12.16
C GLU A 22 -2.55 -8.18 -12.77
N LEU A 23 -2.83 -7.16 -11.94
CA LEU A 23 -3.08 -5.81 -12.41
C LEU A 23 -1.83 -5.17 -13.01
N LEU A 24 -0.65 -5.42 -12.41
CA LEU A 24 0.62 -4.94 -12.95
C LEU A 24 0.99 -5.62 -14.27
N LEU A 25 0.69 -6.90 -14.44
CA LEU A 25 0.92 -7.62 -15.69
C LEU A 25 -0.03 -7.19 -16.83
N LYS A 26 -1.19 -6.62 -16.49
CA LYS A 26 -2.17 -6.11 -17.47
C LYS A 26 -1.88 -4.68 -17.93
N THR A 27 -0.95 -3.97 -17.29
CA THR A 27 -0.62 -2.61 -17.70
C THR A 27 0.36 -2.61 -18.87
N ASP A 28 0.14 -1.72 -19.83
CA ASP A 28 1.08 -1.44 -20.93
C ASP A 28 2.18 -0.45 -20.51
N ARG A 29 2.19 0.02 -19.25
CA ARG A 29 3.16 0.98 -18.75
C ARG A 29 4.44 0.27 -18.27
N PRO A 30 5.60 0.89 -18.44
CA PRO A 30 6.85 0.36 -17.91
C PRO A 30 6.80 0.31 -16.37
N LEU A 31 7.33 -0.75 -15.78
CA LEU A 31 7.41 -0.98 -14.34
C LEU A 31 8.85 -0.85 -13.82
N ASP A 32 9.70 -0.14 -14.57
CA ASP A 32 11.10 0.09 -14.18
C ASP A 32 11.23 1.06 -12.99
N ASP A 33 10.20 1.86 -12.76
CA ASP A 33 10.14 2.89 -11.71
C ASP A 33 8.75 2.89 -11.05
N VAL A 34 8.63 2.10 -9.97
CA VAL A 34 7.39 1.93 -9.21
C VAL A 34 7.44 2.79 -7.95
N ILE A 35 6.49 3.70 -7.82
CA ILE A 35 6.37 4.60 -6.69
C ILE A 35 5.20 4.18 -5.81
N ILE A 36 5.46 3.88 -4.55
CA ILE A 36 4.42 3.63 -3.55
C ILE A 36 4.18 4.92 -2.77
N ILE A 37 2.96 5.48 -2.88
CA ILE A 37 2.58 6.73 -2.22
C ILE A 37 1.62 6.40 -1.09
N CYS A 38 2.12 6.41 0.14
CA CYS A 38 1.36 6.12 1.35
C CYS A 38 0.83 7.42 1.94
N ILE A 39 -0.49 7.62 1.82
CA ILE A 39 -1.17 8.87 2.19
C ILE A 39 -1.74 8.75 3.60
N GLY A 40 -1.70 9.84 4.37
CA GLY A 40 -2.27 9.95 5.70
C GLY A 40 -1.36 10.66 6.70
N THR A 41 -1.78 10.67 7.97
CA THR A 41 -1.04 11.31 9.07
C THR A 41 -1.11 10.49 10.35
N ASP A 42 -0.02 10.49 11.13
CA ASP A 42 0.06 9.85 12.45
C ASP A 42 -0.66 10.62 13.57
N ARG A 43 -1.23 11.80 13.24
CA ARG A 43 -2.02 12.61 14.18
C ARG A 43 -3.45 12.09 14.37
N SER A 44 -3.89 11.15 13.57
CA SER A 44 -5.19 10.51 13.63
C SER A 44 -4.98 9.00 13.44
N THR A 45 -5.49 8.19 14.38
CA THR A 45 -5.19 6.74 14.39
C THR A 45 -5.60 6.06 13.09
N GLY A 46 -6.81 6.28 12.60
CA GLY A 46 -7.28 5.66 11.36
C GLY A 46 -6.47 6.11 10.15
N ASP A 47 -6.18 7.41 10.08
CA ASP A 47 -5.42 8.03 9.00
C ASP A 47 -3.92 7.67 9.01
N SER A 48 -3.43 7.02 10.06
CA SER A 48 -2.05 6.57 10.17
C SER A 48 -1.73 5.30 9.35
N LEU A 49 -2.72 4.67 8.73
CA LEU A 49 -2.53 3.44 7.94
C LEU A 49 -1.45 3.62 6.87
N GLY A 50 -1.57 4.64 6.02
CA GLY A 50 -0.59 4.92 4.97
C GLY A 50 0.82 5.10 5.53
N PRO A 51 1.08 6.04 6.45
CA PRO A 51 2.39 6.23 7.09
C PRO A 51 2.97 4.98 7.75
N ILE A 52 2.15 4.12 8.38
CA ILE A 52 2.59 2.85 8.96
C ILE A 52 3.00 1.85 7.87
N VAL A 53 2.20 1.72 6.80
CA VAL A 53 2.55 0.89 5.63
C VAL A 53 3.88 1.37 5.04
N GLY A 54 4.03 2.66 4.78
CA GLY A 54 5.25 3.23 4.23
C GLY A 54 6.48 2.97 5.09
N TYR A 55 6.36 3.12 6.42
CA TYR A 55 7.43 2.81 7.37
C TYR A 55 7.81 1.33 7.34
N LYS A 56 6.83 0.41 7.44
CA LYS A 56 7.07 -1.04 7.46
C LYS A 56 7.64 -1.52 6.12
N LEU A 57 7.09 -1.07 5.01
CA LEU A 57 7.56 -1.43 3.66
C LEU A 57 9.00 -0.95 3.42
N SER A 58 9.31 0.32 3.73
CA SER A 58 10.65 0.87 3.61
C SER A 58 11.67 0.10 4.47
N LYS A 59 11.28 -0.35 5.66
CA LYS A 59 12.13 -1.16 6.55
C LYS A 59 12.36 -2.56 5.97
N ALA A 60 11.34 -3.19 5.41
CA ALA A 60 11.43 -4.51 4.79
C ALA A 60 12.34 -4.49 3.54
N LEU A 61 12.15 -3.50 2.65
CA LEU A 61 12.97 -3.32 1.45
C LEU A 61 14.46 -3.11 1.79
N ARG A 62 14.78 -2.33 2.84
CA ARG A 62 16.17 -2.15 3.31
C ARG A 62 16.80 -3.44 3.84
N LYS A 63 16.05 -4.24 4.61
CA LYS A 63 16.53 -5.52 5.17
C LYS A 63 16.86 -6.56 4.07
N SER A 64 16.12 -6.57 2.98
CA SER A 64 16.38 -7.47 1.84
C SER A 64 17.60 -7.08 1.00
N GLY A 65 18.40 -6.09 1.44
CA GLY A 65 19.55 -5.58 0.67
C GLY A 65 19.14 -4.81 -0.60
N LYS A 66 17.85 -4.64 -0.83
CA LYS A 66 17.30 -3.89 -1.93
C LYS A 66 17.37 -2.40 -1.55
N LYS A 67 18.44 -1.69 -1.95
CA LYS A 67 18.48 -0.22 -1.83
C LYS A 67 17.32 0.35 -2.64
N GLN A 68 16.45 1.15 -2.02
CA GLN A 68 15.24 1.70 -2.61
C GLN A 68 15.41 2.22 -4.05
N GLN A 69 16.50 2.92 -4.34
CA GLN A 69 16.76 3.49 -5.67
C GLN A 69 17.40 2.52 -6.68
N LYS A 70 18.04 1.42 -6.25
CA LYS A 70 18.69 0.49 -7.19
C LYS A 70 17.75 -0.52 -7.84
N ASN A 71 16.55 -0.67 -7.30
CA ASN A 71 15.59 -1.69 -7.75
C ASN A 71 14.32 -1.07 -8.34
N GLY A 72 14.31 0.22 -8.70
CA GLY A 72 13.13 0.85 -9.28
C GLY A 72 11.91 0.94 -8.37
N ILE A 73 12.07 0.81 -7.04
CA ILE A 73 10.97 1.01 -6.08
C ILE A 73 11.31 2.16 -5.15
N THR A 74 10.44 3.16 -5.08
CA THR A 74 10.54 4.28 -4.14
C THR A 74 9.26 4.37 -3.30
N VAL A 75 9.41 4.62 -2.01
CA VAL A 75 8.29 4.76 -1.06
C VAL A 75 8.25 6.19 -0.53
N TYR A 76 7.13 6.87 -0.75
CA TYR A 76 6.79 8.16 -0.17
C TYR A 76 5.70 8.00 0.89
N GLY A 77 5.74 8.81 1.94
CA GLY A 77 4.78 8.75 3.03
C GLY A 77 5.14 7.70 4.08
N THR A 78 6.04 8.05 4.99
CA THR A 78 6.40 7.22 6.15
C THR A 78 6.02 7.95 7.44
N LEU A 79 6.13 7.30 8.61
CA LEU A 79 5.89 7.95 9.91
C LEU A 79 6.80 9.16 10.16
N SER A 80 8.03 9.13 9.65
CA SER A 80 8.99 10.24 9.80
C SER A 80 8.83 11.35 8.75
N SER A 81 8.16 11.04 7.64
CA SER A 81 7.91 11.97 6.53
C SER A 81 6.56 11.62 5.89
N PRO A 82 5.44 11.97 6.54
CA PRO A 82 4.11 11.62 6.05
C PRO A 82 3.71 12.45 4.83
N VAL A 83 2.93 11.84 3.95
CA VAL A 83 2.26 12.49 2.82
C VAL A 83 0.79 12.66 3.17
N HIS A 84 0.33 13.88 3.27
CA HIS A 84 -1.02 14.21 3.74
C HIS A 84 -1.62 15.38 2.95
N ALA A 85 -2.88 15.71 3.20
CA ALA A 85 -3.65 16.70 2.45
C ALA A 85 -2.97 18.08 2.25
N THR A 86 -2.06 18.48 3.15
CA THR A 86 -1.41 19.80 3.04
C THR A 86 -0.10 19.79 2.25
N ASN A 87 0.53 18.63 2.01
CA ASN A 87 1.78 18.53 1.25
C ASN A 87 1.69 17.61 0.03
N LEU A 88 0.55 16.95 -0.20
CA LEU A 88 0.36 15.98 -1.27
C LEU A 88 0.74 16.56 -2.64
N GLU A 89 0.25 17.74 -2.96
CA GLU A 89 0.49 18.39 -4.27
C GLU A 89 1.98 18.68 -4.52
N SER A 90 2.68 19.15 -3.49
CA SER A 90 4.13 19.41 -3.59
C SER A 90 4.93 18.10 -3.72
N ILE A 91 4.52 17.04 -3.03
CA ILE A 91 5.16 15.72 -3.14
C ILE A 91 4.90 15.08 -4.51
N LEU A 92 3.69 15.19 -5.05
CA LEU A 92 3.42 14.72 -6.41
C LEU A 92 4.27 15.48 -7.45
N SER A 93 4.39 16.80 -7.31
CA SER A 93 5.27 17.61 -8.17
C SER A 93 6.72 17.16 -8.07
N GLU A 94 7.23 16.85 -6.86
CA GLU A 94 8.57 16.30 -6.66
C GLU A 94 8.73 14.93 -7.32
N ILE A 95 7.75 14.04 -7.19
CA ILE A 95 7.76 12.70 -7.79
C ILE A 95 7.88 12.82 -9.30
N TYR A 96 7.01 13.59 -9.95
CA TYR A 96 7.02 13.73 -11.41
C TYR A 96 8.23 14.52 -11.94
N PHE A 97 8.86 15.33 -11.12
CA PHE A 97 10.13 15.99 -11.47
C PHE A 97 11.31 15.00 -11.42
N ARG A 98 11.35 14.10 -10.44
CA ARG A 98 12.45 13.12 -10.26
C ARG A 98 12.32 11.87 -11.12
N HIS A 99 11.10 11.50 -11.50
CA HIS A 99 10.73 10.27 -12.16
C HIS A 99 9.99 10.59 -13.46
N SER A 100 10.56 10.25 -14.61
CA SER A 100 10.02 10.69 -15.91
C SER A 100 8.70 10.02 -16.29
N LYS A 101 8.49 8.76 -15.90
CA LYS A 101 7.27 7.96 -16.18
C LYS A 101 7.00 6.97 -15.04
N PRO A 102 6.82 7.43 -13.80
CA PRO A 102 6.65 6.53 -12.68
C PRO A 102 5.32 5.77 -12.81
N PHE A 103 5.32 4.51 -12.37
CA PHE A 103 4.08 3.78 -12.11
C PHE A 103 3.75 3.94 -10.63
N CYS A 104 2.63 4.58 -10.34
CA CYS A 104 2.29 4.97 -8.97
C CYS A 104 1.21 4.05 -8.37
N ILE A 105 1.46 3.53 -7.17
CA ILE A 105 0.48 2.80 -6.34
C ILE A 105 0.19 3.65 -5.11
N ALA A 106 -1.05 4.14 -4.99
CA ALA A 106 -1.49 4.90 -3.82
C ALA A 106 -1.96 3.96 -2.71
N VAL A 107 -1.62 4.27 -1.45
CA VAL A 107 -2.09 3.55 -0.25
C VAL A 107 -2.69 4.56 0.71
N ASP A 108 -3.93 4.32 1.16
CA ASP A 108 -4.64 5.22 2.07
C ASP A 108 -5.58 4.46 3.01
N ALA A 109 -6.04 5.12 4.05
CA ALA A 109 -7.14 4.65 4.88
C ALA A 109 -8.48 5.00 4.23
N SER A 110 -9.48 4.17 4.44
CA SER A 110 -10.85 4.47 4.04
C SER A 110 -11.83 4.13 5.15
N LEU A 111 -12.99 4.76 5.08
CA LEU A 111 -14.16 4.43 5.88
C LEU A 111 -15.14 3.63 5.03
N GLY A 112 -15.93 2.77 5.66
CA GLY A 112 -16.85 1.91 4.93
C GLY A 112 -18.07 1.49 5.76
N THR A 113 -18.76 0.46 5.32
CA THR A 113 -19.88 -0.12 6.08
C THR A 113 -19.35 -1.03 7.20
N GLN A 114 -20.19 -1.28 8.22
CA GLN A 114 -19.82 -2.10 9.39
C GLN A 114 -19.30 -3.49 9.00
N GLY A 115 -19.88 -4.11 7.99
CA GLY A 115 -19.48 -5.44 7.54
C GLY A 115 -18.14 -5.47 6.78
N HIS A 116 -17.58 -4.32 6.44
CA HIS A 116 -16.33 -4.21 5.71
C HIS A 116 -15.16 -3.61 6.52
N ILE A 117 -15.36 -3.32 7.82
CA ILE A 117 -14.24 -2.89 8.67
C ILE A 117 -13.21 -4.03 8.73
N GLY A 118 -11.94 -3.71 8.50
CA GLY A 118 -10.89 -4.72 8.42
C GLY A 118 -10.70 -5.32 7.02
N TYR A 119 -11.38 -4.81 6.00
CA TYR A 119 -11.13 -5.20 4.60
C TYR A 119 -10.05 -4.32 3.98
N VAL A 120 -9.33 -4.91 3.02
CA VAL A 120 -8.45 -4.19 2.09
C VAL A 120 -9.13 -4.16 0.73
N THR A 121 -9.09 -3.02 0.06
CA THR A 121 -9.49 -2.92 -1.35
C THR A 121 -8.28 -2.67 -2.23
N VAL A 122 -8.28 -3.28 -3.42
CA VAL A 122 -7.30 -3.03 -4.48
C VAL A 122 -8.07 -2.62 -5.73
N GLY A 123 -7.68 -1.51 -6.34
CA GLY A 123 -8.40 -1.01 -7.50
C GLY A 123 -7.50 -0.41 -8.58
N THR A 124 -8.04 -0.38 -9.81
CA THR A 124 -7.42 0.29 -10.96
C THR A 124 -7.81 1.77 -10.99
N GLY A 125 -6.88 2.58 -11.45
CA GLY A 125 -7.04 4.03 -11.56
C GLY A 125 -6.69 4.76 -10.25
N PRO A 126 -6.81 6.09 -10.28
CA PRO A 126 -6.37 6.91 -9.16
C PRO A 126 -7.29 6.83 -7.95
N LEU A 127 -6.67 6.96 -6.80
CA LEU A 127 -7.35 7.25 -5.54
C LEU A 127 -7.72 8.72 -5.48
N LYS A 128 -8.87 9.03 -4.88
CA LYS A 128 -9.30 10.39 -4.52
C LYS A 128 -9.14 10.59 -3.02
N PRO A 129 -7.98 11.06 -2.55
CA PRO A 129 -7.75 11.21 -1.13
C PRO A 129 -8.58 12.37 -0.55
N GLY A 130 -8.84 12.31 0.75
CA GLY A 130 -9.44 13.43 1.47
C GLY A 130 -10.95 13.63 1.30
N LEU A 131 -11.70 12.63 0.85
CA LEU A 131 -13.18 12.69 0.84
C LEU A 131 -13.76 13.00 2.23
N GLY A 132 -13.04 12.66 3.32
CA GLY A 132 -13.43 12.99 4.69
C GLY A 132 -13.08 14.42 5.16
N VAL A 133 -12.36 15.24 4.37
CA VAL A 133 -11.88 16.57 4.81
C VAL A 133 -12.37 17.73 3.95
N ASN A 134 -13.38 17.54 3.09
CA ASN A 134 -13.97 18.57 2.21
C ASN A 134 -12.93 19.39 1.39
N LYS A 135 -11.77 18.79 1.06
CA LYS A 135 -10.78 19.39 0.19
C LYS A 135 -10.72 18.64 -1.15
N GLN A 136 -10.75 19.37 -2.23
CA GLN A 136 -10.43 18.82 -3.54
C GLN A 136 -8.90 18.62 -3.58
N LEU A 137 -8.47 17.38 -3.39
CA LEU A 137 -7.08 16.97 -3.53
C LEU A 137 -6.88 16.35 -4.91
N PRO A 138 -5.65 16.39 -5.45
CA PRO A 138 -5.35 15.75 -6.72
C PRO A 138 -5.55 14.23 -6.64
N ASP A 139 -6.00 13.65 -7.72
CA ASP A 139 -6.08 12.21 -7.91
C ASP A 139 -4.69 11.57 -7.90
N VAL A 140 -4.50 10.42 -7.22
CA VAL A 140 -3.20 9.81 -6.97
C VAL A 140 -3.16 8.35 -7.40
N GLY A 141 -2.16 7.99 -8.20
CA GLY A 141 -1.81 6.62 -8.53
C GLY A 141 -2.43 6.07 -9.82
N ASP A 142 -1.83 5.04 -10.33
CA ASP A 142 -2.33 4.21 -11.45
C ASP A 142 -3.12 3.02 -10.91
N LEU A 143 -2.73 2.54 -9.73
CA LEU A 143 -3.46 1.61 -8.87
C LEU A 143 -3.63 2.24 -7.49
N HIS A 144 -4.61 1.73 -6.74
CA HIS A 144 -4.78 2.10 -5.35
C HIS A 144 -5.07 0.90 -4.45
N ILE A 145 -4.66 1.04 -3.20
CA ILE A 145 -4.93 0.11 -2.11
C ILE A 145 -5.53 0.92 -0.99
N THR A 146 -6.69 0.51 -0.47
CA THR A 146 -7.24 1.16 0.73
C THR A 146 -7.53 0.13 1.81
N GLY A 147 -7.31 0.52 3.06
CA GLY A 147 -7.74 -0.26 4.23
C GLY A 147 -8.98 0.36 4.87
N ILE A 148 -10.05 -0.40 5.04
CA ILE A 148 -11.28 0.06 5.67
C ILE A 148 -11.09 -0.02 7.19
N VAL A 149 -10.79 1.12 7.79
CA VAL A 149 -10.36 1.21 9.20
C VAL A 149 -11.51 1.43 10.18
N ASN A 150 -12.62 2.04 9.73
CA ASN A 150 -13.78 2.33 10.56
C ASN A 150 -15.05 2.54 9.70
N LEU A 151 -16.18 2.80 10.35
CA LEU A 151 -17.45 3.14 9.70
C LEU A 151 -17.35 4.48 8.97
N SER A 152 -18.05 4.60 7.85
CA SER A 152 -18.39 5.89 7.25
C SER A 152 -19.64 6.46 7.92
N GLY A 153 -19.66 7.77 8.19
CA GLY A 153 -20.76 8.41 8.88
C GLY A 153 -20.82 9.92 8.66
N THR A 154 -21.55 10.61 9.52
CA THR A 154 -21.72 12.06 9.43
C THR A 154 -20.51 12.87 9.93
N ASN A 155 -19.57 12.22 10.62
CA ASN A 155 -18.37 12.87 11.18
C ASN A 155 -17.12 12.00 10.95
N ASP A 156 -16.76 11.83 9.69
CA ASP A 156 -15.62 10.98 9.26
C ASP A 156 -14.30 11.34 9.93
N PRO A 157 -13.93 12.63 10.16
CA PRO A 157 -12.70 12.96 10.88
C PRO A 157 -12.66 12.44 12.32
N MET A 158 -13.78 12.47 13.03
CA MET A 158 -13.87 11.92 14.39
C MET A 158 -13.77 10.39 14.38
N LEU A 159 -14.36 9.73 13.39
CA LEU A 159 -14.32 8.28 13.23
C LEU A 159 -12.90 7.81 12.95
N LEU A 160 -12.14 8.54 12.13
CA LEU A 160 -10.71 8.27 11.93
C LEU A 160 -9.91 8.42 13.23
N GLN A 161 -10.16 9.47 14.04
CA GLN A 161 -9.45 9.67 15.31
C GLN A 161 -9.75 8.57 16.33
N THR A 162 -11.00 8.09 16.39
CA THR A 162 -11.45 7.06 17.35
C THR A 162 -11.23 5.63 16.88
N THR A 163 -10.61 5.44 15.74
CA THR A 163 -10.26 4.12 15.19
C THR A 163 -9.32 3.36 16.13
N ARG A 164 -9.55 2.05 16.29
CA ARG A 164 -8.67 1.20 17.09
C ARG A 164 -7.33 0.98 16.37
N LEU A 165 -6.23 1.29 17.05
CA LEU A 165 -4.88 1.12 16.50
C LEU A 165 -4.59 -0.31 16.04
N ASN A 166 -5.12 -1.33 16.75
CA ASN A 166 -4.94 -2.73 16.35
C ASN A 166 -5.45 -3.01 14.94
N VAL A 167 -6.62 -2.48 14.56
CA VAL A 167 -7.18 -2.64 13.21
C VAL A 167 -6.23 -2.04 12.16
N VAL A 168 -5.70 -0.85 12.43
CA VAL A 168 -4.76 -0.18 11.53
C VAL A 168 -3.47 -0.98 11.38
N MET A 169 -2.95 -1.52 12.50
CA MET A 169 -1.71 -2.31 12.50
C MET A 169 -1.86 -3.62 11.73
N GLU A 170 -2.97 -4.34 11.93
CA GLU A 170 -3.28 -5.58 11.21
C GLU A 170 -3.43 -5.33 9.70
N LEU A 171 -4.19 -4.31 9.31
CA LEU A 171 -4.33 -3.91 7.91
C LEU A 171 -2.99 -3.55 7.30
N ALA A 172 -2.16 -2.78 8.01
CA ALA A 172 -0.83 -2.39 7.53
C ALA A 172 0.08 -3.60 7.31
N ASP A 173 0.07 -4.60 8.20
CA ASP A 173 0.86 -5.82 8.04
C ASP A 173 0.44 -6.63 6.82
N ILE A 174 -0.86 -6.74 6.59
CA ILE A 174 -1.42 -7.47 5.44
C ILE A 174 -1.10 -6.75 4.13
N ILE A 175 -1.27 -5.41 4.07
CA ILE A 175 -0.95 -4.61 2.89
C ILE A 175 0.54 -4.70 2.56
N VAL A 176 1.41 -4.55 3.56
CA VAL A 176 2.88 -4.65 3.36
C VAL A 176 3.26 -6.04 2.84
N THR A 177 2.68 -7.09 3.41
CA THR A 177 2.95 -8.47 2.97
C THR A 177 2.49 -8.69 1.53
N GLY A 178 1.30 -8.19 1.15
CA GLY A 178 0.80 -8.25 -0.22
C GLY A 178 1.67 -7.46 -1.20
N LEU A 179 2.10 -6.26 -0.83
CA LEU A 179 3.02 -5.46 -1.64
C LEU A 179 4.37 -6.16 -1.84
N LEU A 180 4.97 -6.72 -0.80
CA LEU A 180 6.22 -7.47 -0.90
C LEU A 180 6.09 -8.69 -1.80
N TYR A 181 4.96 -9.40 -1.71
CA TYR A 181 4.66 -10.54 -2.57
C TYR A 181 4.63 -10.14 -4.06
N CYS A 182 3.98 -9.03 -4.37
CA CYS A 182 3.85 -8.49 -5.71
C CYS A 182 5.17 -7.91 -6.26
N LEU A 183 5.95 -7.21 -5.42
CA LEU A 183 7.16 -6.50 -5.84
C LEU A 183 8.39 -7.43 -6.01
N ASP A 184 8.42 -8.61 -5.38
CA ASP A 184 9.51 -9.58 -5.51
C ASP A 184 9.67 -10.16 -6.93
N PRO A 185 8.59 -10.60 -7.62
CA PRO A 185 8.68 -11.12 -8.98
C PRO A 185 9.07 -10.07 -10.02
N ILE A 186 8.63 -8.83 -9.87
CA ILE A 186 8.91 -7.74 -10.82
C ILE A 186 10.42 -7.53 -10.99
N HIS A 187 11.18 -7.67 -9.91
CA HIS A 187 12.66 -7.56 -9.96
C HIS A 187 13.36 -8.82 -10.49
N SER A 188 12.67 -9.97 -10.46
CA SER A 188 13.22 -11.24 -10.96
C SER A 188 13.07 -11.35 -12.47
N VAL A 189 12.05 -10.72 -13.06
CA VAL A 189 11.76 -10.77 -14.51
C VAL A 189 12.71 -9.88 -15.33
N GLN A 190 13.35 -8.89 -14.74
CA GLN A 190 14.36 -8.06 -15.44
C GLN A 190 15.69 -8.79 -15.69
N LYS A 191 15.86 -10.04 -15.23
CA LYS A 191 16.96 -10.91 -15.65
C LYS A 191 16.38 -12.04 -16.51
N PRO A 192 16.79 -12.19 -17.78
CA PRO A 192 16.27 -13.24 -18.65
C PRO A 192 16.83 -14.60 -18.24
N HIS A 193 16.24 -15.22 -17.25
CA HIS A 193 16.33 -16.64 -16.99
C HIS A 193 14.99 -17.15 -16.47
N ILE A 194 14.23 -17.74 -17.37
CA ILE A 194 13.03 -18.51 -17.10
C ILE A 194 13.42 -19.71 -16.23
N SER A 195 13.16 -19.64 -14.95
CA SER A 195 13.05 -20.82 -14.12
C SER A 195 11.72 -20.75 -13.37
N PHE A 196 10.92 -21.79 -13.54
CA PHE A 196 9.58 -21.96 -13.03
C PHE A 196 9.45 -21.57 -11.54
N PHE A 197 8.41 -20.81 -11.27
CA PHE A 197 7.94 -20.40 -9.95
C PHE A 197 7.87 -21.60 -9.00
N ASN A 198 8.70 -21.61 -7.96
CA ASN A 198 8.58 -22.60 -6.88
C ASN A 198 7.98 -21.89 -5.65
N PRO A 199 6.71 -22.14 -5.31
CA PRO A 199 6.02 -21.48 -4.20
C PRO A 199 6.57 -21.82 -2.80
N ILE A 200 7.57 -22.71 -2.72
CA ILE A 200 8.09 -23.27 -1.45
C ILE A 200 9.09 -22.33 -0.75
N LYS A 201 9.63 -21.30 -1.41
CA LYS A 201 10.63 -20.41 -0.78
C LYS A 201 10.09 -19.33 0.16
N LEU A 202 8.78 -19.19 0.28
CA LEU A 202 8.14 -18.20 1.19
C LEU A 202 7.96 -18.73 2.62
N SER A 203 8.16 -20.03 2.87
CA SER A 203 7.99 -20.62 4.21
C SER A 203 8.97 -20.07 5.26
N HIS A 204 10.14 -19.55 4.86
CA HIS A 204 11.13 -19.02 5.80
C HIS A 204 10.78 -17.64 6.39
N TYR A 205 9.77 -16.95 5.86
CA TYR A 205 9.30 -15.68 6.44
C TYR A 205 8.20 -15.87 7.50
N PHE A 206 7.65 -17.08 7.63
CA PHE A 206 6.51 -17.39 8.50
C PHE A 206 6.85 -18.28 9.71
N THR A 207 8.10 -18.83 9.81
CA THR A 207 8.46 -19.78 10.86
C THR A 207 8.99 -19.17 12.16
N ASP A 208 9.23 -17.87 12.25
CA ASP A 208 9.80 -17.26 13.47
C ASP A 208 8.79 -16.66 14.46
N ARG A 209 7.50 -17.03 14.39
CA ARG A 209 6.49 -16.57 15.36
C ARG A 209 5.61 -17.67 15.94
N GLN A 210 6.16 -18.85 16.20
CA GLN A 210 5.50 -19.87 17.02
C GLN A 210 6.49 -20.51 17.99
N THR A 211 7.13 -19.71 18.83
CA THR A 211 7.68 -20.15 20.14
C THR A 211 8.00 -18.89 20.95
N GLU A 212 7.03 -18.43 21.73
CA GLU A 212 7.12 -17.96 23.12
C GLU A 212 5.72 -17.65 23.63
#